data_48a50a0ac72082cab4ded04129ec8a4d
#
_entry.id   48a50a0ac72082cab4ded04129ec8a4d
#
_cell.length_a   1.000
_cell.length_b   1.000
_cell.length_c   1.000
_cell.angle_alpha   90.00
_cell.angle_beta   90.00
_cell.angle_gamma   90.00
#
_symmetry.space_group_name_H-M   'P 1'
#
loop_
_entity.id
_entity.type
_entity.pdbx_description
1 polymer ?
#
loop_
_entity_poly.entity_id
_entity_poly.type
_entity_poly.pdbx_seq_one_letter_code
_entity_poly.pdbx_strand_id
1 'polypeptide(L)'
;MIRKLSILCLSILFCGSVAWAADSAGNRKDSIIMLGMAPVGIHPATLIAPPIRVAVILGDITVGIDAGSADSSQSSGTAKSTASYTNQGLNARYFFGNSFNASLGYHMRNYSAEATATSSTSTYSGGSWTTTTASETFTLDAKTTVATLGIGNHWLMDWGLWIGADWLLASSALSQTSEATLTSSTGTVTAEESAKFKKDAEKLGDLINA
;
A
#
# COMPACT_ATOMS: atom_id res chain seq x y z
N MET A 1 -26.53 1.36 2.12
CA MET A 1 -26.53 1.76 0.70
C MET A 1 -25.17 1.52 0.03
N ILE A 2 -24.04 1.80 0.65
CA ILE A 2 -22.67 1.63 0.11
C ILE A 2 -22.36 0.17 -0.32
N ARG A 3 -22.76 -0.85 0.45
CA ARG A 3 -22.50 -2.27 0.10
C ARG A 3 -23.15 -2.74 -1.22
N LYS A 4 -24.33 -2.21 -1.57
CA LYS A 4 -25.00 -2.56 -2.82
C LYS A 4 -24.36 -1.89 -4.04
N LEU A 5 -23.78 -0.71 -3.85
CA LEU A 5 -23.05 0.02 -4.91
C LEU A 5 -21.73 -0.69 -5.25
N SER A 6 -21.01 -1.19 -4.23
CA SER A 6 -19.75 -1.93 -4.45
C SER A 6 -19.95 -3.23 -5.22
N ILE A 7 -21.03 -3.97 -4.96
CA ILE A 7 -21.34 -5.21 -5.70
C ILE A 7 -21.75 -4.88 -7.15
N LEU A 8 -22.47 -3.79 -7.37
CA LEU A 8 -22.88 -3.36 -8.71
C LEU A 8 -21.66 -2.92 -9.55
N CYS A 9 -20.75 -2.15 -8.96
CA CYS A 9 -19.48 -1.76 -9.63
C CYS A 9 -18.61 -2.97 -9.96
N LEU A 10 -18.53 -3.95 -9.06
CA LEU A 10 -17.79 -5.19 -9.28
C LEU A 10 -18.42 -6.01 -10.42
N SER A 11 -19.75 -6.09 -10.49
CA SER A 11 -20.49 -6.81 -11.55
C SER A 11 -20.31 -6.15 -12.92
N ILE A 12 -20.31 -4.83 -12.99
CA ILE A 12 -20.10 -4.08 -14.24
C ILE A 12 -18.67 -4.26 -14.74
N LEU A 13 -17.68 -4.28 -13.85
CA LEU A 13 -16.28 -4.58 -14.19
C LEU A 13 -16.11 -6.01 -14.73
N PHE A 14 -16.88 -6.99 -14.21
CA PHE A 14 -16.84 -8.36 -14.69
C PHE A 14 -17.58 -8.58 -16.01
N CYS A 15 -18.75 -7.97 -16.20
CA CYS A 15 -19.53 -8.14 -17.44
C CYS A 15 -18.97 -7.33 -18.62
N GLY A 16 -18.37 -6.16 -18.38
CA GLY A 16 -17.73 -5.36 -19.43
C GLY A 16 -16.44 -5.98 -19.97
N SER A 17 -15.76 -6.80 -19.17
CA SER A 17 -14.45 -7.35 -19.53
C SER A 17 -14.50 -8.46 -20.61
N VAL A 18 -15.62 -9.14 -20.77
CA VAL A 18 -15.72 -10.27 -21.71
C VAL A 18 -15.74 -9.81 -23.18
N ALA A 19 -16.28 -8.66 -23.48
CA ALA A 19 -16.37 -8.14 -24.85
C ALA A 19 -15.08 -7.42 -25.32
N TRP A 20 -14.27 -6.88 -24.37
CA TRP A 20 -13.03 -6.16 -24.70
C TRP A 20 -11.78 -7.04 -24.60
N ALA A 21 -11.91 -8.23 -24.06
CA ALA A 21 -10.81 -9.18 -23.90
C ALA A 21 -10.53 -10.01 -25.16
N ALA A 22 -11.15 -9.70 -26.28
CA ALA A 22 -11.23 -10.62 -27.42
C ALA A 22 -9.85 -11.02 -27.98
N ASP A 23 -8.80 -10.19 -27.86
CA ASP A 23 -7.50 -10.51 -28.46
C ASP A 23 -6.26 -9.99 -27.68
N SER A 24 -6.29 -10.04 -26.38
CA SER A 24 -5.13 -9.63 -25.57
C SER A 24 -3.87 -10.47 -25.86
N ALA A 25 -4.03 -11.72 -26.29
CA ALA A 25 -2.91 -12.56 -26.72
C ALA A 25 -2.30 -12.09 -28.04
N GLY A 26 -3.13 -11.65 -29.00
CA GLY A 26 -2.69 -11.00 -30.24
C GLY A 26 -1.96 -9.69 -29.95
N ASN A 27 -2.57 -8.82 -29.14
CA ASN A 27 -1.99 -7.53 -28.76
C ASN A 27 -0.61 -7.68 -28.08
N ARG A 28 -0.38 -8.75 -27.29
CA ARG A 28 0.94 -9.02 -26.71
C ARG A 28 2.00 -9.41 -27.75
N LYS A 29 1.62 -10.04 -28.85
CA LYS A 29 2.56 -10.39 -29.91
C LYS A 29 2.97 -9.16 -30.75
N ASP A 30 2.07 -8.22 -30.87
CA ASP A 30 2.27 -7.02 -31.68
C ASP A 30 2.85 -5.84 -30.88
N SER A 31 2.88 -5.94 -29.55
CA SER A 31 3.36 -4.88 -28.67
C SER A 31 4.71 -5.26 -28.02
N ILE A 32 5.58 -4.27 -27.84
CA ILE A 32 6.89 -4.43 -27.19
C ILE A 32 6.85 -3.91 -25.75
N ILE A 33 6.09 -2.85 -25.52
CA ILE A 33 6.01 -2.16 -24.24
C ILE A 33 4.55 -2.04 -23.82
N MET A 34 4.29 -2.19 -22.55
CA MET A 34 2.98 -1.92 -21.96
C MET A 34 3.09 -0.94 -20.80
N LEU A 35 2.05 -0.11 -20.67
CA LEU A 35 1.81 0.76 -19.53
C LEU A 35 0.46 0.44 -18.95
N GLY A 36 0.36 0.28 -17.64
CA GLY A 36 -0.93 -0.02 -17.05
C GLY A 36 -0.98 0.07 -15.55
N MET A 37 -2.11 -0.33 -15.03
CA MET A 37 -2.39 -0.39 -13.61
C MET A 37 -3.21 -1.63 -13.25
N ALA A 38 -3.03 -2.12 -12.03
CA ALA A 38 -3.88 -3.13 -11.43
C ALA A 38 -4.68 -2.47 -10.28
N PRO A 39 -5.81 -1.80 -10.59
CA PRO A 39 -6.56 -1.03 -9.59
C PRO A 39 -7.28 -1.92 -8.58
N VAL A 40 -7.36 -3.23 -8.84
CA VAL A 40 -8.04 -4.19 -7.97
C VAL A 40 -7.09 -5.35 -7.67
N GLY A 41 -6.86 -5.59 -6.39
CA GLY A 41 -6.16 -6.74 -5.86
C GLY A 41 -6.70 -7.07 -4.48
N ILE A 42 -6.61 -8.33 -4.07
CA ILE A 42 -7.07 -8.76 -2.74
C ILE A 42 -6.01 -8.40 -1.68
N HIS A 43 -4.79 -8.13 -2.09
CA HIS A 43 -3.72 -7.76 -1.16
C HIS A 43 -3.90 -6.32 -0.64
N PRO A 44 -3.79 -6.07 0.67
CA PRO A 44 -3.97 -4.75 1.27
C PRO A 44 -3.10 -3.65 0.63
N ALA A 45 -1.86 -3.96 0.28
CA ALA A 45 -0.95 -3.01 -0.36
C ALA A 45 -1.46 -2.49 -1.72
N THR A 46 -2.12 -3.33 -2.53
CA THR A 46 -2.69 -2.93 -3.83
C THR A 46 -3.96 -2.10 -3.68
N LEU A 47 -4.69 -2.26 -2.58
CA LEU A 47 -5.87 -1.45 -2.26
C LEU A 47 -5.50 -0.05 -1.77
N ILE A 48 -4.40 0.07 -1.04
CA ILE A 48 -3.92 1.35 -0.49
C ILE A 48 -3.24 2.18 -1.59
N ALA A 49 -2.37 1.55 -2.37
CA ALA A 49 -1.58 2.21 -3.43
C ALA A 49 -1.56 1.32 -4.69
N PRO A 50 -2.58 1.43 -5.57
CA PRO A 50 -2.61 0.68 -6.81
C PRO A 50 -1.34 0.94 -7.63
N PRO A 51 -0.56 -0.09 -7.99
CA PRO A 51 0.69 0.12 -8.69
C PRO A 51 0.45 0.52 -10.14
N ILE A 52 1.22 1.50 -10.58
CA ILE A 52 1.45 1.77 -12.00
C ILE A 52 2.58 0.84 -12.45
N ARG A 53 2.43 0.23 -13.62
CA ARG A 53 3.39 -0.69 -14.19
C ARG A 53 3.85 -0.24 -15.55
N VAL A 54 5.17 -0.36 -15.76
CA VAL A 54 5.77 -0.30 -17.09
C VAL A 54 6.52 -1.61 -17.31
N ALA A 55 6.23 -2.30 -18.41
CA ALA A 55 6.86 -3.59 -18.70
C ALA A 55 7.19 -3.78 -20.17
N VAL A 56 8.19 -4.61 -20.41
CA VAL A 56 8.53 -5.16 -21.74
C VAL A 56 7.78 -6.48 -21.93
N ILE A 57 7.28 -6.69 -23.13
CA ILE A 57 6.54 -7.88 -23.53
C ILE A 57 7.46 -8.78 -24.34
N LEU A 58 7.57 -10.03 -23.91
CA LEU A 58 8.37 -11.09 -24.55
C LEU A 58 7.46 -12.28 -24.84
N GLY A 59 6.54 -12.11 -25.80
CA GLY A 59 5.50 -13.07 -26.11
C GLY A 59 4.50 -13.25 -24.97
N ASP A 60 4.47 -14.40 -24.34
CA ASP A 60 3.59 -14.68 -23.20
C ASP A 60 4.20 -14.28 -21.83
N ILE A 61 5.41 -13.72 -21.84
CA ILE A 61 6.07 -13.23 -20.64
C ILE A 61 6.09 -11.70 -20.68
N THR A 62 5.83 -11.06 -19.53
CA THR A 62 6.11 -9.65 -19.34
C THR A 62 7.04 -9.46 -18.15
N VAL A 63 7.99 -8.54 -18.29
CA VAL A 63 8.92 -8.17 -17.22
C VAL A 63 8.90 -6.66 -17.08
N GLY A 64 8.68 -6.16 -15.88
CA GLY A 64 8.53 -4.73 -15.68
C GLY A 64 8.78 -4.27 -14.26
N ILE A 65 8.60 -2.98 -14.09
CA ILE A 65 8.67 -2.28 -12.82
C ILE A 65 7.28 -1.83 -12.39
N ASP A 66 7.03 -1.95 -11.10
CA ASP A 66 5.82 -1.48 -10.44
C ASP A 66 6.17 -0.35 -9.50
N ALA A 67 5.35 0.69 -9.46
CA ALA A 67 5.47 1.77 -8.50
C ALA A 67 4.08 2.22 -8.05
N GLY A 68 3.88 2.36 -6.75
CA GLY A 68 2.66 2.86 -6.14
C GLY A 68 2.97 3.66 -4.88
N SER A 69 2.21 4.70 -4.63
CA SER A 69 2.30 5.49 -3.41
C SER A 69 0.94 5.95 -2.95
N ALA A 70 0.78 6.10 -1.65
CA ALA A 70 -0.40 6.68 -1.04
C ALA A 70 0.01 7.50 0.19
N ASP A 71 -0.60 8.67 0.33
CA ASP A 71 -0.43 9.54 1.46
C ASP A 71 -1.79 9.84 2.10
N SER A 72 -1.81 9.92 3.41
CA SER A 72 -2.99 10.26 4.18
C SER A 72 -2.61 11.25 5.28
N SER A 73 -3.42 12.27 5.46
CA SER A 73 -3.29 13.19 6.58
C SER A 73 -4.65 13.45 7.22
N GLN A 74 -4.68 13.41 8.53
CA GLN A 74 -5.88 13.68 9.31
C GLN A 74 -5.55 14.62 10.45
N SER A 75 -6.43 15.59 10.69
CA SER A 75 -6.32 16.53 11.81
C SER A 75 -7.68 16.64 12.50
N SER A 76 -7.69 16.47 13.81
CA SER A 76 -8.89 16.55 14.63
C SER A 76 -8.55 17.25 15.95
N GLY A 77 -8.96 18.51 16.08
CA GLY A 77 -8.70 19.30 17.28
C GLY A 77 -7.22 19.38 17.64
N THR A 78 -6.84 18.70 18.73
CA THR A 78 -5.47 18.68 19.27
C THR A 78 -4.62 17.51 18.74
N ALA A 79 -5.16 16.69 17.84
CA ALA A 79 -4.46 15.54 17.26
C ALA A 79 -4.24 15.73 15.77
N LYS A 80 -3.05 15.39 15.31
CA LYS A 80 -2.67 15.34 13.89
C LYS A 80 -2.02 14.00 13.60
N SER A 81 -2.38 13.38 12.48
CA SER A 81 -1.71 12.17 12.01
C SER A 81 -1.43 12.27 10.52
N THR A 82 -0.29 11.74 10.12
CA THR A 82 0.11 11.58 8.72
C THR A 82 0.61 10.16 8.53
N ALA A 83 0.32 9.59 7.39
CA ALA A 83 0.85 8.29 7.00
C ALA A 83 1.19 8.33 5.51
N SER A 84 2.32 7.74 5.16
CA SER A 84 2.73 7.54 3.78
C SER A 84 3.08 6.08 3.54
N TYR A 85 2.78 5.60 2.35
CA TYR A 85 3.10 4.26 1.91
C TYR A 85 3.66 4.32 0.50
N THR A 86 4.78 3.66 0.27
CA THR A 86 5.35 3.48 -1.06
C THR A 86 5.62 2.00 -1.32
N ASN A 87 5.34 1.56 -2.54
CA ASN A 87 5.63 0.22 -3.01
C ASN A 87 6.26 0.33 -4.39
N GLN A 88 7.46 -0.24 -4.56
CA GLN A 88 8.15 -0.28 -5.84
C GLN A 88 8.89 -1.60 -5.99
N GLY A 89 8.96 -2.11 -7.22
CA GLY A 89 9.63 -3.38 -7.43
C GLY A 89 9.68 -3.85 -8.86
N LEU A 90 10.20 -5.04 -9.01
CA LEU A 90 10.25 -5.79 -10.27
C LEU A 90 9.12 -6.81 -10.27
N ASN A 91 8.52 -7.02 -11.41
CA ASN A 91 7.49 -8.02 -11.59
C ASN A 91 7.66 -8.74 -12.95
N ALA A 92 7.54 -10.05 -12.91
CA ALA A 92 7.46 -10.89 -14.10
C ALA A 92 6.10 -11.60 -14.10
N ARG A 93 5.47 -11.72 -15.28
CA ARG A 93 4.21 -12.45 -15.47
C ARG A 93 4.32 -13.39 -16.62
N TYR A 94 3.75 -14.56 -16.46
CA TYR A 94 3.53 -15.51 -17.53
C TYR A 94 2.03 -15.67 -17.78
N PHE A 95 1.63 -15.49 -19.04
CA PHE A 95 0.23 -15.57 -19.46
C PHE A 95 -0.10 -16.96 -20.00
N PHE A 96 -1.15 -17.55 -19.45
CA PHE A 96 -1.72 -18.81 -19.90
C PHE A 96 -2.92 -18.48 -20.81
N GLY A 97 -2.66 -18.29 -22.10
CA GLY A 97 -3.71 -17.90 -23.06
C GLY A 97 -3.98 -16.38 -23.08
N ASN A 98 -5.24 -15.97 -23.09
CA ASN A 98 -5.59 -14.60 -23.39
C ASN A 98 -5.26 -13.60 -22.27
N SER A 99 -5.72 -13.86 -21.04
CA SER A 99 -5.63 -12.88 -19.95
C SER A 99 -5.19 -13.47 -18.61
N PHE A 100 -5.42 -14.75 -18.40
CA PHE A 100 -5.04 -15.43 -17.16
C PHE A 100 -3.52 -15.52 -17.05
N ASN A 101 -2.97 -15.20 -15.89
CA ASN A 101 -1.53 -15.18 -15.68
C ASN A 101 -1.13 -15.55 -14.25
N ALA A 102 0.12 -16.01 -14.14
CA ALA A 102 0.83 -16.10 -12.87
C ALA A 102 1.90 -15.01 -12.82
N SER A 103 2.14 -14.46 -11.66
CA SER A 103 3.12 -13.41 -11.45
C SER A 103 4.10 -13.76 -10.34
N LEU A 104 5.34 -13.31 -10.53
CA LEU A 104 6.40 -13.32 -9.54
C LEU A 104 6.93 -11.89 -9.41
N GLY A 105 7.10 -11.41 -8.17
CA GLY A 105 7.58 -10.07 -7.93
C GLY A 105 8.59 -10.00 -6.80
N TYR A 106 9.38 -8.95 -6.85
CA TYR A 106 10.31 -8.53 -5.80
C TYR A 106 10.07 -7.05 -5.54
N HIS A 107 9.57 -6.70 -4.35
CA HIS A 107 9.13 -5.35 -4.05
C HIS A 107 9.77 -4.83 -2.78
N MET A 108 10.07 -3.54 -2.78
CA MET A 108 10.43 -2.76 -1.61
C MET A 108 9.22 -1.91 -1.20
N ARG A 109 8.82 -2.07 0.04
CA ARG A 109 7.70 -1.35 0.65
C ARG A 109 8.23 -0.48 1.77
N ASN A 110 7.86 0.79 1.77
CA ASN A 110 8.16 1.70 2.87
C ASN A 110 6.83 2.24 3.42
N TYR A 111 6.69 2.18 4.71
CA TYR A 111 5.59 2.77 5.45
C TYR A 111 6.16 3.73 6.47
N SER A 112 5.64 4.96 6.50
CA SER A 112 5.97 5.96 7.51
C SER A 112 4.69 6.53 8.08
N ALA A 113 4.62 6.66 9.39
CA ALA A 113 3.50 7.27 10.08
C ALA A 113 4.00 8.19 11.19
N GLU A 114 3.35 9.34 11.32
CA GLU A 114 3.54 10.27 12.41
C GLU A 114 2.18 10.62 13.03
N ALA A 115 2.10 10.61 14.34
CA ALA A 115 0.93 11.08 15.07
C ALA A 115 1.38 11.99 16.21
N THR A 116 0.78 13.18 16.28
CA THR A 116 1.02 14.14 17.34
C THR A 116 -0.29 14.41 18.08
N ALA A 117 -0.24 14.32 19.41
CA ALA A 117 -1.35 14.70 20.28
C ALA A 117 -0.88 15.82 21.20
N THR A 118 -1.70 16.86 21.35
CA THR A 118 -1.43 18.00 22.22
C THR A 118 -2.49 18.06 23.31
N SER A 119 -2.06 18.11 24.56
CA SER A 119 -2.90 18.30 25.73
C SER A 119 -2.56 19.61 26.43
N SER A 120 -3.55 20.29 26.99
CA SER A 120 -3.36 21.51 27.76
C SER A 120 -4.00 21.35 29.13
N THR A 121 -3.24 21.62 30.18
CA THR A 121 -3.70 21.60 31.55
C THR A 121 -3.58 23.01 32.12
N SER A 122 -4.69 23.55 32.64
CA SER A 122 -4.70 24.85 33.29
C SER A 122 -4.77 24.66 34.80
N THR A 123 -3.85 25.27 35.50
CA THR A 123 -3.76 25.24 36.97
C THR A 123 -3.92 26.66 37.52
N TYR A 124 -4.81 26.83 38.52
CA TYR A 124 -4.96 28.07 39.23
C TYR A 124 -4.13 28.06 40.52
N SER A 125 -3.21 29.01 40.65
CA SER A 125 -2.37 29.15 41.87
C SER A 125 -2.00 30.59 42.08
N GLY A 126 -2.05 31.05 43.32
CA GLY A 126 -1.62 32.41 43.68
C GLY A 126 -2.43 33.55 43.03
N GLY A 127 -3.70 33.34 42.68
CA GLY A 127 -4.54 34.34 42.03
C GLY A 127 -4.37 34.41 40.50
N SER A 128 -3.61 33.49 39.89
CA SER A 128 -3.37 33.48 38.45
C SER A 128 -3.59 32.07 37.85
N TRP A 129 -4.05 32.06 36.60
CA TRP A 129 -4.13 30.83 35.80
C TRP A 129 -2.81 30.62 35.03
N THR A 130 -2.25 29.42 35.15
CA THR A 130 -1.11 28.99 34.34
C THR A 130 -1.56 27.82 33.47
N THR A 131 -1.41 27.94 32.15
CA THR A 131 -1.69 26.88 31.22
C THR A 131 -0.38 26.23 30.75
N THR A 132 -0.24 24.96 30.99
CA THR A 132 0.88 24.15 30.49
C THR A 132 0.38 23.30 29.33
N THR A 133 1.06 23.35 28.19
CA THR A 133 0.76 22.56 27.01
C THR A 133 1.81 21.48 26.86
N ALA A 134 1.37 20.23 26.76
CA ALA A 134 2.18 19.07 26.50
C ALA A 134 1.91 18.55 25.08
N SER A 135 2.93 18.15 24.38
CA SER A 135 2.83 17.52 23.06
C SER A 135 3.56 16.20 23.07
N GLU A 136 2.89 15.17 22.63
CA GLU A 136 3.46 13.83 22.41
C GLU A 136 3.46 13.54 20.92
N THR A 137 4.60 13.15 20.40
CA THR A 137 4.77 12.79 18.98
C THR A 137 5.26 11.36 18.89
N PHE A 138 4.53 10.61 18.12
CA PHE A 138 4.79 9.25 17.73
C PHE A 138 5.28 9.21 16.29
N THR A 139 6.37 8.47 16.00
CA THR A 139 6.81 8.18 14.65
C THR A 139 7.03 6.68 14.48
N LEU A 140 6.65 6.16 13.33
CA LEU A 140 6.89 4.78 12.92
C LEU A 140 7.40 4.79 11.48
N ASP A 141 8.56 4.19 11.28
CA ASP A 141 9.14 3.91 9.97
C ASP A 141 9.36 2.41 9.81
N ALA A 142 8.76 1.83 8.79
CA ALA A 142 8.90 0.41 8.48
C ALA A 142 9.31 0.23 7.01
N LYS A 143 10.36 -0.54 6.79
CA LYS A 143 10.86 -0.90 5.46
C LYS A 143 10.87 -2.41 5.32
N THR A 144 10.31 -2.90 4.24
CA THR A 144 10.21 -4.34 4.00
C THR A 144 10.55 -4.64 2.56
N THR A 145 11.34 -5.66 2.36
CA THR A 145 11.56 -6.29 1.06
C THR A 145 10.76 -7.57 1.02
N VAL A 146 9.92 -7.74 0.01
CA VAL A 146 9.03 -8.89 -0.13
C VAL A 146 9.20 -9.58 -1.48
N ALA A 147 9.13 -10.90 -1.48
CA ALA A 147 8.83 -11.69 -2.66
C ALA A 147 7.33 -11.89 -2.76
N THR A 148 6.77 -11.76 -3.95
CA THR A 148 5.33 -11.95 -4.21
C THR A 148 5.12 -13.02 -5.26
N LEU A 149 4.08 -13.84 -5.07
CA LEU A 149 3.59 -14.80 -6.05
C LEU A 149 2.09 -14.59 -6.19
N GLY A 150 1.61 -14.44 -7.41
CA GLY A 150 0.21 -14.13 -7.66
C GLY A 150 -0.38 -14.81 -8.87
N ILE A 151 -1.69 -14.83 -8.91
CA ILE A 151 -2.47 -15.21 -10.10
C ILE A 151 -3.55 -14.14 -10.32
N GLY A 152 -3.87 -13.90 -11.58
CA GLY A 152 -4.85 -12.88 -11.93
C GLY A 152 -5.25 -12.92 -13.39
N ASN A 153 -6.10 -11.98 -13.76
CA ASN A 153 -6.45 -11.70 -15.15
C ASN A 153 -6.05 -10.29 -15.52
N HIS A 154 -5.33 -10.17 -16.62
CA HIS A 154 -4.89 -8.90 -17.15
C HIS A 154 -5.07 -8.86 -18.66
N TRP A 155 -5.57 -7.75 -19.16
CA TRP A 155 -5.85 -7.50 -20.56
C TRP A 155 -4.97 -6.38 -21.08
N LEU A 156 -4.30 -6.62 -22.18
CA LEU A 156 -3.58 -5.62 -22.94
C LEU A 156 -4.46 -5.18 -24.11
N MET A 157 -4.69 -3.88 -24.23
CA MET A 157 -5.39 -3.28 -25.34
C MET A 157 -4.44 -3.04 -26.51
N ASP A 158 -4.98 -2.90 -27.71
CA ASP A 158 -4.24 -2.70 -28.98
C ASP A 158 -3.33 -1.46 -28.96
N TRP A 159 -3.67 -0.45 -28.19
CA TRP A 159 -2.91 0.78 -28.01
C TRP A 159 -1.91 0.76 -26.83
N GLY A 160 -1.65 -0.41 -26.25
CA GLY A 160 -0.63 -0.60 -25.23
C GLY A 160 -1.06 -0.37 -23.78
N LEU A 161 -2.30 0.03 -23.52
CA LEU A 161 -2.82 0.10 -22.15
C LEU A 161 -3.10 -1.29 -21.63
N TRP A 162 -2.69 -1.51 -20.42
CA TRP A 162 -2.89 -2.74 -19.69
C TRP A 162 -3.75 -2.49 -18.44
N ILE A 163 -4.74 -3.33 -18.23
CA ILE A 163 -5.62 -3.27 -17.06
C ILE A 163 -5.90 -4.67 -16.54
N GLY A 164 -5.98 -4.84 -15.23
CA GLY A 164 -6.26 -6.16 -14.67
C GLY A 164 -6.46 -6.19 -13.19
N ALA A 165 -6.67 -7.41 -12.69
CA ALA A 165 -6.83 -7.71 -11.29
C ALA A 165 -5.96 -8.91 -10.89
N ASP A 166 -5.24 -8.78 -9.80
CA ASP A 166 -4.58 -9.89 -9.11
C ASP A 166 -5.56 -10.48 -8.08
N TRP A 167 -6.04 -11.70 -8.32
CA TRP A 167 -7.06 -12.34 -7.49
C TRP A 167 -6.48 -12.90 -6.20
N LEU A 168 -5.32 -13.54 -6.33
CA LEU A 168 -4.56 -14.04 -5.21
C LEU A 168 -3.14 -13.51 -5.34
N LEU A 169 -2.64 -12.96 -4.26
CA LEU A 169 -1.27 -12.51 -4.13
C LEU A 169 -0.75 -12.97 -2.76
N ALA A 170 0.18 -13.90 -2.78
CA ALA A 170 0.94 -14.29 -1.60
C ALA A 170 2.20 -13.45 -1.53
N SER A 171 2.55 -12.96 -0.37
CA SER A 171 3.81 -12.27 -0.12
C SER A 171 4.57 -12.90 1.03
N SER A 172 5.90 -12.88 0.90
CA SER A 172 6.82 -13.33 1.93
C SER A 172 7.88 -12.28 2.16
N ALA A 173 8.01 -11.82 3.39
CA ALA A 173 9.07 -10.88 3.76
C ALA A 173 10.43 -11.56 3.66
N LEU A 174 11.34 -10.94 2.92
CA LEU A 174 12.74 -11.34 2.80
C LEU A 174 13.62 -10.60 3.80
N SER A 175 13.30 -9.34 4.03
CA SER A 175 13.92 -8.52 5.08
C SER A 175 12.92 -7.50 5.59
N GLN A 176 13.03 -7.16 6.85
CA GLN A 176 12.18 -6.16 7.50
C GLN A 176 12.99 -5.38 8.51
N THR A 177 12.80 -4.07 8.51
CA THR A 177 13.29 -3.17 9.56
C THR A 177 12.15 -2.25 9.98
N SER A 178 11.98 -2.06 11.26
CA SER A 178 11.03 -1.11 11.82
C SER A 178 11.67 -0.30 12.92
N GLU A 179 11.47 1.01 12.87
CA GLU A 179 11.89 1.94 13.91
C GLU A 179 10.66 2.70 14.40
N ALA A 180 10.47 2.72 15.69
CA ALA A 180 9.40 3.48 16.32
C ALA A 180 9.98 4.35 17.43
N THR A 181 9.59 5.63 17.44
CA THR A 181 9.99 6.57 18.49
C THR A 181 8.78 7.27 19.08
N LEU A 182 8.86 7.54 20.37
CA LEU A 182 7.89 8.33 21.11
C LEU A 182 8.64 9.46 21.81
N THR A 183 8.26 10.69 21.53
CA THR A 183 8.83 11.90 22.15
C THR A 183 7.75 12.67 22.87
N SER A 184 8.08 13.18 24.06
CA SER A 184 7.20 14.07 24.84
C SER A 184 7.89 15.39 25.10
N SER A 185 7.17 16.50 24.97
CA SER A 185 7.71 17.85 25.22
C SER A 185 7.84 18.21 26.70
N THR A 186 7.15 17.48 27.59
CA THR A 186 7.05 17.84 29.03
C THR A 186 7.48 16.74 29.98
N GLY A 187 7.81 15.55 29.50
CA GLY A 187 8.14 14.42 30.37
C GLY A 187 9.15 13.47 29.77
N THR A 188 9.81 12.76 30.62
CA THR A 188 10.65 11.61 30.23
C THR A 188 9.71 10.44 29.94
N VAL A 189 9.62 10.05 28.67
CA VAL A 189 9.01 8.75 28.32
C VAL A 189 9.80 7.66 29.05
N THR A 190 9.14 6.86 29.86
CA THR A 190 9.83 5.81 30.60
C THR A 190 10.35 4.74 29.63
N ALA A 191 11.46 4.09 29.98
CA ALA A 191 12.02 3.02 29.16
C ALA A 191 11.01 1.87 28.94
N GLU A 192 10.12 1.63 29.90
CA GLU A 192 9.07 0.61 29.81
C GLU A 192 7.97 0.98 28.79
N GLU A 193 7.50 2.22 28.81
CA GLU A 193 6.53 2.73 27.84
C GLU A 193 7.10 2.70 26.42
N SER A 194 8.35 3.12 26.25
CA SER A 194 9.06 3.08 24.97
C SER A 194 9.23 1.64 24.46
N ALA A 195 9.57 0.70 25.33
CA ALA A 195 9.75 -0.71 24.94
C ALA A 195 8.43 -1.38 24.59
N LYS A 196 7.36 -1.14 25.34
CA LYS A 196 6.02 -1.65 25.03
C LYS A 196 5.53 -1.12 23.69
N PHE A 197 5.69 0.18 23.48
CA PHE A 197 5.32 0.86 22.27
C PHE A 197 6.06 0.32 21.04
N LYS A 198 7.40 0.16 21.13
CA LYS A 198 8.22 -0.43 20.08
C LYS A 198 7.72 -1.83 19.70
N LYS A 199 7.39 -2.67 20.67
CA LYS A 199 6.87 -4.02 20.45
C LYS A 199 5.50 -4.03 19.75
N ASP A 200 4.62 -3.08 20.09
CA ASP A 200 3.30 -2.97 19.43
C ASP A 200 3.42 -2.40 18.01
N ALA A 201 4.37 -1.49 17.78
CA ALA A 201 4.69 -0.98 16.45
C ALA A 201 5.33 -2.04 15.54
N GLU A 202 6.21 -2.89 16.07
CA GLU A 202 6.78 -4.04 15.35
C GLU A 202 5.67 -5.00 14.91
N LYS A 203 4.71 -5.32 15.78
CA LYS A 203 3.55 -6.17 15.43
C LYS A 203 2.68 -5.54 14.34
N LEU A 204 2.49 -4.22 14.37
CA LEU A 204 1.74 -3.52 13.33
C LEU A 204 2.49 -3.58 12.00
N GLY A 205 3.81 -3.41 12.03
CA GLY A 205 4.68 -3.59 10.87
C GLY A 205 4.55 -4.98 10.26
N ASP A 206 4.53 -6.03 11.08
CA ASP A 206 4.34 -7.42 10.64
C ASP A 206 2.98 -7.60 9.95
N LEU A 207 1.93 -6.99 10.47
CA LEU A 207 0.58 -7.10 9.94
C LEU A 207 0.39 -6.35 8.60
N ILE A 208 1.11 -5.25 8.40
CA ILE A 208 1.09 -4.47 7.14
C ILE A 208 1.89 -5.19 6.04
N ASN A 209 2.85 -6.01 6.43
CA ASN A 209 3.79 -6.69 5.53
C ASN A 209 3.40 -8.13 5.21
N ALA A 210 2.43 -8.71 5.92
CA ALA A 210 1.88 -10.04 5.66
C ALA A 210 0.86 -10.00 4.52
#